data_272f8caa88e5f18db91f628689a2316d
#
_entry.id   272f8caa88e5f18db91f628689a2316d
#
_cell.length_a   1.000
_cell.length_b   1.000
_cell.length_c   1.000
_cell.angle_alpha   90.00
_cell.angle_beta   90.00
_cell.angle_gamma   90.00
#
_symmetry.space_group_name_H-M   'P 1'
#
loop_
_entity.id
_entity.type
_entity.pdbx_description
1 polymer ?
#
loop_
_entity_poly.entity_id
_entity_poly.type
_entity_poly.pdbx_seq_one_letter_code
_entity_poly.pdbx_strand_id
1 'polypeptide(L)'
;MLGALLAVAIPILENPEALQLHGGARAYFESGYISSSGRLGYTKPVAEQVGFLSVKHEDFGWLMTDAWLCSALNDQTDDVHRREFYCYEGTVTYGNALRFSEDVSLSAWGGMIWDWLGGYKSDVGTPFGWICEFRLSNPYLTPYLNGLGFIEHSTWVRVRVGVNHTFKLTETVKLTPFLDVTWGDPARYRSNYGAETDGRFLGGSLMFAAPGFICEWMFMDPFYLWGRYRQFILIDPDARNLIEESDAPTAKKTHPVFGIGVGFRF
;
A
#
# COMPACT_ATOMS: atom_id res chain seq x y z
N MET A 1 18.89 -16.43 6.12
CA MET A 1 18.46 -16.12 4.74
C MET A 1 18.79 -17.22 3.74
N LEU A 2 20.05 -17.70 3.63
CA LEU A 2 20.42 -18.78 2.69
C LEU A 2 19.65 -20.08 2.93
N GLY A 3 19.40 -20.49 4.17
CA GLY A 3 18.63 -21.69 4.51
C GLY A 3 17.15 -21.63 4.11
N ALA A 4 16.54 -20.44 4.18
CA ALA A 4 15.15 -20.25 3.73
C ALA A 4 15.05 -20.27 2.20
N LEU A 5 16.03 -19.71 1.50
CA LEU A 5 16.14 -19.79 0.04
C LEU A 5 16.36 -21.22 -0.46
N LEU A 6 17.19 -22.00 0.24
CA LEU A 6 17.42 -23.42 -0.07
C LEU A 6 16.17 -24.27 0.23
N ALA A 7 15.46 -24.01 1.33
CA ALA A 7 14.23 -24.71 1.68
C ALA A 7 13.11 -24.50 0.65
N VAL A 8 13.09 -23.37 -0.04
CA VAL A 8 12.15 -23.09 -1.13
C VAL A 8 12.66 -23.61 -2.46
N ALA A 9 13.98 -23.61 -2.69
CA ALA A 9 14.57 -23.99 -3.97
C ALA A 9 14.58 -25.52 -4.21
N ILE A 10 14.79 -26.33 -3.17
CA ILE A 10 14.87 -27.80 -3.31
C ILE A 10 13.54 -28.41 -3.81
N PRO A 11 12.37 -28.07 -3.21
CA PRO A 11 11.09 -28.60 -3.67
C PRO A 11 10.69 -28.14 -5.09
N ILE A 12 11.11 -26.92 -5.46
CA ILE A 12 10.93 -26.38 -6.81
C ILE A 12 11.64 -27.25 -7.85
N LEU A 13 12.82 -27.78 -7.51
CA LEU A 13 13.59 -28.64 -8.38
C LEU A 13 13.04 -30.08 -8.44
N GLU A 14 12.33 -30.50 -7.40
CA GLU A 14 11.75 -31.86 -7.32
C GLU A 14 10.39 -31.97 -8.04
N ASN A 15 9.59 -30.89 -8.07
CA ASN A 15 8.30 -30.87 -8.78
C ASN A 15 8.06 -29.56 -9.50
N PRO A 16 8.75 -29.27 -10.61
CA PRO A 16 8.62 -28.00 -11.34
C PRO A 16 7.22 -27.78 -11.95
N GLU A 17 6.44 -28.86 -12.15
CA GLU A 17 5.07 -28.74 -12.69
C GLU A 17 4.08 -28.13 -11.68
N ALA A 18 4.40 -28.14 -10.38
CA ALA A 18 3.60 -27.50 -9.35
C ALA A 18 3.82 -25.97 -9.24
N LEU A 19 4.74 -25.41 -10.05
CA LEU A 19 5.01 -23.99 -10.08
C LEU A 19 4.00 -23.25 -10.94
N GLN A 20 3.43 -22.21 -10.36
CA GLN A 20 2.57 -21.25 -11.05
C GLN A 20 3.23 -19.88 -11.05
N LEU A 21 3.41 -19.31 -12.22
CA LEU A 21 3.91 -17.97 -12.40
C LEU A 21 2.72 -17.02 -12.57
N HIS A 22 2.66 -15.98 -11.76
CA HIS A 22 1.67 -14.90 -11.86
C HIS A 22 2.37 -13.57 -11.90
N GLY A 23 1.88 -12.67 -12.73
CA GLY A 23 2.44 -11.36 -12.81
C GLY A 23 1.46 -10.37 -13.43
N GLY A 24 1.85 -9.12 -13.39
CA GLY A 24 1.06 -8.08 -14.01
C GLY A 24 1.63 -6.71 -13.75
N ALA A 25 1.08 -5.73 -14.45
CA ALA A 25 1.37 -4.34 -14.22
C ALA A 25 0.11 -3.50 -14.38
N ARG A 26 0.11 -2.34 -13.73
CA ARG A 26 -0.95 -1.34 -13.81
C ARG A 26 -0.34 0.04 -13.85
N ALA A 27 -0.83 0.87 -14.76
CA ALA A 27 -0.55 2.30 -14.81
C ALA A 27 -1.85 3.06 -14.59
N TYR A 28 -1.83 4.06 -13.73
CA TYR A 28 -3.03 4.82 -13.39
C TYR A 28 -2.70 6.26 -12.99
N PHE A 29 -3.71 7.11 -13.05
CA PHE A 29 -3.67 8.49 -12.59
C PHE A 29 -4.52 8.63 -11.34
N GLU A 30 -4.04 9.38 -10.35
CA GLU A 30 -4.80 9.77 -9.17
C GLU A 30 -4.91 11.27 -9.07
N SER A 31 -6.01 11.75 -8.50
CA SER A 31 -6.28 13.19 -8.33
C SER A 31 -5.38 13.86 -7.29
N GLY A 32 -4.61 13.09 -6.55
CA GLY A 32 -3.65 13.55 -5.56
C GLY A 32 -2.89 12.38 -4.94
N TYR A 33 -1.76 12.67 -4.32
CA TYR A 33 -0.99 11.67 -3.60
C TYR A 33 -1.28 11.72 -2.10
N ILE A 34 -1.54 10.55 -1.54
CA ILE A 34 -1.71 10.37 -0.10
C ILE A 34 -0.61 9.46 0.42
N SER A 35 0.18 9.99 1.34
CA SER A 35 1.22 9.23 2.01
C SER A 35 0.62 8.06 2.80
N SER A 36 1.42 7.10 3.14
CA SER A 36 1.02 5.95 3.96
C SER A 36 0.51 6.31 5.36
N SER A 37 0.67 7.56 5.79
CA SER A 37 0.14 8.13 7.04
C SER A 37 -1.23 8.81 6.88
N GLY A 38 -1.80 8.84 5.68
CA GLY A 38 -3.06 9.51 5.41
C GLY A 38 -2.95 11.03 5.21
N ARG A 39 -1.74 11.59 5.27
CA ARG A 39 -1.52 12.98 4.94
C ARG A 39 -1.57 13.17 3.43
N LEU A 40 -2.27 14.20 2.96
CA LEU A 40 -2.21 14.61 1.58
C LEU A 40 -0.80 15.17 1.30
N GLY A 41 0.03 14.42 0.61
CA GLY A 41 1.40 14.79 0.29
C GLY A 41 1.49 15.66 -0.96
N TYR A 42 0.51 15.53 -1.87
CA TYR A 42 0.47 16.28 -3.11
C TYR A 42 -0.99 16.49 -3.56
N THR A 43 -1.36 17.73 -3.88
CA THR A 43 -2.76 18.13 -4.17
C THR A 43 -3.16 18.04 -5.63
N LYS A 44 -2.21 17.77 -6.53
CA LYS A 44 -2.42 17.72 -7.98
C LYS A 44 -2.34 16.28 -8.48
N PRO A 45 -2.81 16.01 -9.70
CA PRO A 45 -2.77 14.67 -10.25
C PRO A 45 -1.35 14.09 -10.31
N VAL A 46 -1.25 12.82 -9.99
CA VAL A 46 -0.04 12.00 -10.06
C VAL A 46 -0.24 10.83 -11.00
N ALA A 47 0.83 10.38 -11.63
CA ALA A 47 0.87 9.12 -12.35
C ALA A 47 1.51 8.06 -11.45
N GLU A 48 0.88 6.90 -11.37
CA GLU A 48 1.38 5.77 -10.60
C GLU A 48 1.52 4.54 -11.51
N GLN A 49 2.55 3.75 -11.26
CA GLN A 49 2.80 2.48 -11.93
C GLN A 49 3.09 1.42 -10.88
N VAL A 50 2.45 0.28 -11.02
CA VAL A 50 2.66 -0.89 -10.15
C VAL A 50 2.96 -2.07 -11.04
N GLY A 51 4.02 -2.80 -10.71
CA GLY A 51 4.33 -4.07 -11.33
C GLY A 51 4.56 -5.12 -10.26
N PHE A 52 4.14 -6.36 -10.50
CA PHE A 52 4.41 -7.46 -9.60
C PHE A 52 4.72 -8.74 -10.36
N LEU A 53 5.49 -9.60 -9.73
CA LEU A 53 5.77 -10.95 -10.16
C LEU A 53 5.74 -11.88 -8.95
N SER A 54 5.02 -13.00 -9.06
CA SER A 54 4.98 -14.01 -8.01
C SER A 54 5.16 -15.41 -8.57
N VAL A 55 5.89 -16.23 -7.83
CA VAL A 55 6.03 -17.66 -8.06
C VAL A 55 5.31 -18.36 -6.92
N LYS A 56 4.34 -19.18 -7.25
CA LYS A 56 3.55 -19.96 -6.28
C LYS A 56 3.82 -21.43 -6.44
N HIS A 57 3.94 -22.13 -5.33
CA HIS A 57 3.98 -23.59 -5.25
C HIS A 57 2.88 -24.07 -4.30
N GLU A 58 2.23 -25.18 -4.63
CA GLU A 58 1.07 -25.68 -3.89
C GLU A 58 1.37 -25.92 -2.41
N ASP A 59 2.52 -26.53 -2.09
CA ASP A 59 2.90 -26.89 -0.73
C ASP A 59 3.66 -25.81 0.03
N PHE A 60 4.36 -24.92 -0.68
CA PHE A 60 5.33 -23.99 -0.08
C PHE A 60 4.86 -22.53 -0.08
N GLY A 61 3.65 -22.24 -0.61
CA GLY A 61 3.14 -20.89 -0.68
C GLY A 61 3.69 -20.10 -1.87
N TRP A 62 3.96 -18.81 -1.70
CA TRP A 62 4.40 -17.94 -2.80
C TRP A 62 5.53 -17.01 -2.39
N LEU A 63 6.40 -16.75 -3.34
CA LEU A 63 7.37 -15.67 -3.30
C LEU A 63 6.90 -14.57 -4.26
N MET A 64 6.84 -13.34 -3.82
CA MET A 64 6.40 -12.20 -4.62
C MET A 64 7.38 -11.05 -4.52
N THR A 65 7.59 -10.38 -5.63
CA THR A 65 8.22 -9.06 -5.68
C THR A 65 7.28 -8.09 -6.35
N ASP A 66 7.22 -6.87 -5.85
CA ASP A 66 6.51 -5.78 -6.50
C ASP A 66 7.34 -4.50 -6.50
N ALA A 67 6.98 -3.62 -7.40
CA ALA A 67 7.53 -2.28 -7.51
C ALA A 67 6.40 -1.29 -7.77
N TRP A 68 6.44 -0.18 -7.07
CA TRP A 68 5.52 0.93 -7.24
C TRP A 68 6.31 2.21 -7.50
N LEU A 69 5.83 2.97 -8.46
CA LEU A 69 6.39 4.25 -8.87
C LEU A 69 5.27 5.30 -8.84
N CYS A 70 5.57 6.47 -8.32
CA CYS A 70 4.67 7.61 -8.34
C CYS A 70 5.41 8.86 -8.79
N SER A 71 4.82 9.63 -9.69
CA SER A 71 5.38 10.89 -10.17
C SER A 71 4.30 11.96 -10.35
N ALA A 72 4.65 13.20 -10.06
CA ALA A 72 3.80 14.34 -10.37
C ALA A 72 3.67 14.54 -11.88
N LEU A 73 2.47 14.94 -12.33
CA LEU A 73 2.22 15.22 -13.75
C LEU A 73 2.52 16.66 -14.16
N ASN A 74 2.73 17.54 -13.20
CA ASN A 74 2.99 18.96 -13.44
C ASN A 74 4.28 19.41 -12.76
N ASP A 75 5.13 20.14 -13.48
CA ASP A 75 6.36 20.79 -12.99
C ASP A 75 6.12 21.92 -11.98
N GLN A 76 4.87 22.16 -11.60
CA GLN A 76 4.57 23.21 -10.63
C GLN A 76 5.06 22.77 -9.26
N THR A 77 6.17 23.35 -8.87
CA THR A 77 6.67 23.35 -7.50
C THR A 77 5.55 23.76 -6.56
N ASP A 78 5.05 22.84 -5.74
CA ASP A 78 4.30 23.21 -4.55
C ASP A 78 5.22 24.12 -3.71
N ASP A 79 4.71 25.23 -3.17
CA ASP A 79 5.55 26.22 -2.43
C ASP A 79 6.31 25.62 -1.24
N VAL A 80 5.90 24.43 -0.80
CA VAL A 80 6.57 23.65 0.26
C VAL A 80 7.67 22.72 -0.29
N HIS A 81 7.55 22.25 -1.55
CA HIS A 81 8.48 21.31 -2.16
C HIS A 81 8.88 21.82 -3.55
N ARG A 82 9.92 22.62 -3.61
CA ARG A 82 10.48 23.21 -4.85
C ARG A 82 11.13 22.21 -5.81
N ARG A 83 10.70 20.93 -5.82
CA ARG A 83 11.28 19.87 -6.65
C ARG A 83 10.19 18.95 -7.18
N GLU A 84 10.48 18.32 -8.31
CA GLU A 84 9.67 17.24 -8.88
C GLU A 84 9.36 16.19 -7.83
N PHE A 85 8.06 15.92 -7.63
CA PHE A 85 7.64 14.87 -6.72
C PHE A 85 7.71 13.53 -7.46
N TYR A 86 8.53 12.63 -6.98
CA TYR A 86 8.54 11.24 -7.39
C TYR A 86 8.97 10.34 -6.22
N CYS A 87 8.40 9.17 -6.15
CA CYS A 87 8.78 8.14 -5.20
C CYS A 87 8.71 6.77 -5.85
N TYR A 88 9.50 5.84 -5.37
CA TYR A 88 9.34 4.44 -5.69
C TYR A 88 9.46 3.59 -4.44
N GLU A 89 8.75 2.47 -4.45
CA GLU A 89 8.75 1.47 -3.40
C GLU A 89 8.96 0.11 -4.06
N GLY A 90 9.73 -0.74 -3.43
CA GLY A 90 9.90 -2.12 -3.86
C GLY A 90 9.75 -3.07 -2.69
N THR A 91 9.20 -4.26 -2.93
CA THR A 91 9.05 -5.29 -1.91
C THR A 91 9.55 -6.65 -2.40
N VAL A 92 10.02 -7.46 -1.46
CA VAL A 92 10.19 -8.90 -1.64
C VAL A 92 9.54 -9.59 -0.46
N THR A 93 8.52 -10.38 -0.73
CA THR A 93 7.68 -11.03 0.28
C THR A 93 7.54 -12.52 0.04
N TYR A 94 7.39 -13.26 1.12
CA TYR A 94 7.04 -14.67 1.11
C TYR A 94 5.75 -14.86 1.90
N GLY A 95 4.88 -15.75 1.43
CA GLY A 95 3.62 -16.03 2.10
C GLY A 95 3.13 -17.45 1.90
N ASN A 96 2.16 -17.81 2.75
CA ASN A 96 1.46 -19.08 2.65
C ASN A 96 0.00 -18.90 3.08
N ALA A 97 -0.85 -19.87 2.76
CA ALA A 97 -2.25 -19.89 3.14
C ALA A 97 -2.66 -21.25 3.73
N LEU A 98 -3.36 -21.16 4.87
CA LEU A 98 -4.06 -22.31 5.46
C LEU A 98 -5.51 -22.29 4.97
N ARG A 99 -5.92 -23.36 4.31
CA ARG A 99 -7.29 -23.52 3.85
C ARG A 99 -8.09 -24.31 4.90
N PHE A 100 -9.16 -23.75 5.43
CA PHE A 100 -10.08 -24.39 6.39
C PHE A 100 -11.25 -25.06 5.68
N SER A 101 -11.69 -24.49 4.55
CA SER A 101 -12.72 -25.04 3.67
C SER A 101 -12.49 -24.52 2.24
N GLU A 102 -13.38 -24.88 1.31
CA GLU A 102 -13.33 -24.36 -0.07
C GLU A 102 -13.39 -22.83 -0.11
N ASP A 103 -14.18 -22.23 0.79
CA ASP A 103 -14.46 -20.79 0.79
C ASP A 103 -13.71 -20.02 1.87
N VAL A 104 -13.03 -20.70 2.83
CA VAL A 104 -12.40 -20.04 3.98
C VAL A 104 -10.92 -20.37 4.03
N SER A 105 -10.10 -19.33 4.00
CA SER A 105 -8.64 -19.45 4.13
C SER A 105 -8.04 -18.30 4.91
N LEU A 106 -7.00 -18.59 5.67
CA LEU A 106 -6.12 -17.61 6.32
C LEU A 106 -4.81 -17.55 5.55
N SER A 107 -4.49 -16.42 4.97
CA SER A 107 -3.18 -16.16 4.37
C SER A 107 -2.34 -15.28 5.27
N ALA A 108 -1.05 -15.57 5.32
CA ALA A 108 -0.06 -14.75 5.99
C ALA A 108 1.13 -14.56 5.05
N TRP A 109 1.61 -13.33 4.95
CA TRP A 109 2.82 -13.05 4.21
C TRP A 109 3.64 -11.94 4.89
N GLY A 110 4.90 -11.90 4.60
CA GLY A 110 5.80 -10.88 5.11
C GLY A 110 7.12 -10.85 4.37
N GLY A 111 7.84 -9.78 4.52
CA GLY A 111 9.10 -9.60 3.83
C GLY A 111 9.72 -8.24 4.06
N MET A 112 10.51 -7.83 3.10
CA MET A 112 11.30 -6.61 3.11
C MET A 112 10.70 -5.58 2.18
N ILE A 113 10.81 -4.33 2.57
CA ILE A 113 10.40 -3.16 1.80
C ILE A 113 11.55 -2.15 1.78
N TRP A 114 11.73 -1.51 0.66
CA TRP A 114 12.56 -0.32 0.53
C TRP A 114 11.74 0.78 -0.13
N ASP A 115 11.92 1.99 0.36
CA ASP A 115 11.21 3.16 -0.10
C ASP A 115 12.23 4.26 -0.46
N TRP A 116 12.02 4.95 -1.55
CA TRP A 116 12.85 6.04 -1.98
C TRP A 116 11.99 7.23 -2.44
N LEU A 117 12.17 8.34 -1.74
CA LEU A 117 11.50 9.60 -2.03
C LEU A 117 12.47 10.54 -2.73
N GLY A 118 12.30 10.67 -4.03
CA GLY A 118 13.04 11.65 -4.83
C GLY A 118 12.49 13.05 -4.61
N GLY A 119 13.40 14.04 -4.66
CA GLY A 119 13.05 15.43 -4.44
C GLY A 119 13.19 15.90 -2.98
N TYR A 120 13.29 15.03 -2.01
CA TYR A 120 13.77 15.36 -0.67
C TYR A 120 15.31 15.45 -0.69
N LYS A 121 15.90 16.31 0.15
CA LYS A 121 17.34 16.50 0.24
C LYS A 121 18.05 15.15 0.27
N SER A 122 19.04 15.01 -0.56
CA SER A 122 19.81 13.82 -0.90
C SER A 122 20.54 13.10 0.24
N ASP A 123 20.32 13.50 1.48
CA ASP A 123 21.03 12.96 2.64
C ASP A 123 20.26 11.86 3.38
N VAL A 124 19.04 11.55 2.93
CA VAL A 124 18.26 10.43 3.46
C VAL A 124 18.50 9.24 2.56
N GLY A 125 19.30 8.28 3.02
CA GLY A 125 19.49 7.01 2.34
C GLY A 125 18.15 6.30 2.08
N THR A 126 18.17 5.30 1.22
CA THR A 126 16.96 4.51 0.93
C THR A 126 16.46 3.83 2.20
N PRO A 127 15.32 4.24 2.78
CA PRO A 127 14.82 3.62 3.98
C PRO A 127 14.47 2.17 3.72
N PHE A 128 14.95 1.31 4.60
CA PHE A 128 14.73 -0.12 4.57
C PHE A 128 13.83 -0.52 5.72
N GLY A 129 12.88 -1.41 5.46
CA GLY A 129 11.89 -1.82 6.43
C GLY A 129 11.38 -3.23 6.24
N TRP A 130 10.33 -3.52 6.98
CA TRP A 130 9.59 -4.77 6.91
C TRP A 130 8.11 -4.51 6.61
N ILE A 131 7.47 -5.46 5.98
CA ILE A 131 6.04 -5.47 5.70
C ILE A 131 5.48 -6.86 6.00
N CYS A 132 4.27 -6.93 6.54
CA CYS A 132 3.54 -8.18 6.70
C CYS A 132 2.04 -7.98 6.59
N GLU A 133 1.32 -9.04 6.26
CA GLU A 133 -0.14 -9.03 6.25
C GLU A 133 -0.69 -10.39 6.66
N PHE A 134 -1.77 -10.36 7.42
CA PHE A 134 -2.65 -11.49 7.70
C PHE A 134 -4.01 -11.18 7.10
N ARG A 135 -4.58 -12.15 6.37
CA ARG A 135 -5.86 -11.96 5.68
C ARG A 135 -6.72 -13.20 5.82
N LEU A 136 -7.93 -13.04 6.34
CA LEU A 136 -8.93 -14.10 6.40
C LEU A 136 -9.91 -13.91 5.23
N SER A 137 -9.79 -14.77 4.22
CA SER A 137 -10.72 -14.79 3.09
C SER A 137 -11.91 -15.66 3.43
N ASN A 138 -13.13 -15.16 3.20
CA ASN A 138 -14.37 -15.90 3.34
C ASN A 138 -15.44 -15.32 2.38
N PRO A 139 -16.60 -15.98 2.18
CA PRO A 139 -17.60 -15.57 1.19
C PRO A 139 -18.24 -14.20 1.44
N TYR A 140 -18.17 -13.69 2.67
CA TYR A 140 -18.88 -12.48 3.06
C TYR A 140 -17.99 -11.26 3.17
N LEU A 141 -16.83 -11.42 3.84
CA LEU A 141 -15.90 -10.34 4.13
C LEU A 141 -14.48 -10.88 4.10
N THR A 142 -13.53 -10.01 3.80
CA THR A 142 -12.11 -10.32 3.86
C THR A 142 -11.42 -9.34 4.81
N PRO A 143 -11.45 -9.59 6.13
CA PRO A 143 -10.69 -8.80 7.09
C PRO A 143 -9.20 -9.06 6.92
N TYR A 144 -8.40 -8.02 7.14
CA TYR A 144 -6.95 -8.10 7.11
C TYR A 144 -6.28 -7.18 8.13
N LEU A 145 -5.09 -7.57 8.53
CA LEU A 145 -4.16 -6.83 9.37
C LEU A 145 -2.86 -6.66 8.61
N ASN A 146 -2.46 -5.45 8.31
CA ASN A 146 -1.21 -5.13 7.63
C ASN A 146 -0.30 -4.35 8.56
N GLY A 147 0.95 -4.79 8.69
CA GLY A 147 2.02 -4.13 9.43
C GLY A 147 3.09 -3.62 8.49
N LEU A 148 3.61 -2.45 8.75
CA LEU A 148 4.73 -1.83 8.05
C LEU A 148 5.61 -1.10 9.05
N GLY A 149 6.91 -1.30 8.98
CA GLY A 149 7.87 -0.56 9.80
C GLY A 149 9.16 -0.32 9.05
N PHE A 150 9.77 0.84 9.29
CA PHE A 150 11.11 1.18 8.79
C PHE A 150 12.11 1.19 9.93
N ILE A 151 13.35 0.82 9.64
CA ILE A 151 14.42 0.62 10.63
C ILE A 151 15.45 1.74 10.53
N GLU A 152 15.62 2.34 9.33
CA GLU A 152 16.63 3.37 9.07
C GLU A 152 16.03 4.77 9.11
N HIS A 153 16.81 5.74 9.56
CA HIS A 153 16.56 7.19 9.66
C HIS A 153 15.42 7.65 10.58
N SER A 154 14.41 6.86 10.79
CA SER A 154 13.39 7.02 11.83
C SER A 154 12.68 5.69 12.01
N THR A 155 12.98 4.99 13.08
CA THR A 155 12.26 3.76 13.42
C THR A 155 10.82 4.10 13.72
N TRP A 156 9.89 3.65 12.88
CA TRP A 156 8.47 3.85 13.10
C TRP A 156 7.66 2.64 12.61
N VAL A 157 6.50 2.47 13.18
CA VAL A 157 5.58 1.37 12.88
C VAL A 157 4.20 1.90 12.55
N ARG A 158 3.59 1.30 11.55
CA ARG A 158 2.20 1.51 11.17
C ARG A 158 1.47 0.16 11.15
N VAL A 159 0.30 0.13 11.72
CA VAL A 159 -0.62 -1.01 11.64
C VAL A 159 -1.90 -0.56 10.96
N ARG A 160 -2.34 -1.29 9.94
CA ARG A 160 -3.61 -1.08 9.25
C ARG A 160 -4.50 -2.29 9.47
N VAL A 161 -5.70 -2.03 9.97
CA VAL A 161 -6.77 -3.01 10.02
C VAL A 161 -7.79 -2.63 8.96
N GLY A 162 -8.20 -3.58 8.16
CA GLY A 162 -9.16 -3.31 7.11
C GLY A 162 -10.09 -4.48 6.84
N VAL A 163 -11.09 -4.20 6.07
CA VAL A 163 -12.03 -5.16 5.55
C VAL A 163 -12.38 -4.81 4.11
N ASN A 164 -12.46 -5.81 3.26
CA ASN A 164 -12.97 -5.67 1.91
C ASN A 164 -13.85 -6.87 1.52
N HIS A 165 -14.56 -6.70 0.42
CA HIS A 165 -15.26 -7.81 -0.23
C HIS A 165 -15.38 -7.54 -1.73
N THR A 166 -15.10 -8.55 -2.55
CA THR A 166 -15.17 -8.41 -4.01
C THR A 166 -16.46 -9.01 -4.53
N PHE A 167 -17.35 -8.16 -5.02
CA PHE A 167 -18.55 -8.56 -5.75
C PHE A 167 -18.23 -8.73 -7.22
N LYS A 168 -18.55 -9.89 -7.77
CA LYS A 168 -18.59 -10.12 -9.22
C LYS A 168 -19.95 -9.62 -9.74
N LEU A 169 -19.98 -8.40 -10.28
CA LEU A 169 -21.22 -7.82 -10.83
C LEU A 169 -21.62 -8.48 -12.14
N THR A 170 -20.61 -8.82 -12.95
CA THR A 170 -20.70 -9.65 -14.16
C THR A 170 -19.47 -10.55 -14.26
N GLU A 171 -19.34 -11.35 -15.31
CA GLU A 171 -18.13 -12.14 -15.57
C GLU A 171 -16.89 -11.27 -15.75
N THR A 172 -17.06 -10.05 -16.26
CA THR A 172 -15.98 -9.12 -16.58
C THR A 172 -15.84 -7.94 -15.62
N VAL A 173 -16.87 -7.65 -14.79
CA VAL A 173 -16.88 -6.48 -13.90
C VAL A 173 -16.86 -6.92 -12.44
N LYS A 174 -15.91 -6.38 -11.69
CA LYS A 174 -15.77 -6.57 -10.24
C LYS A 174 -15.83 -5.24 -9.52
N LEU A 175 -16.49 -5.22 -8.37
CA LEU A 175 -16.55 -4.09 -7.44
C LEU A 175 -16.06 -4.55 -6.07
N THR A 176 -15.07 -3.87 -5.53
CA THR A 176 -14.48 -4.19 -4.23
C THR A 176 -14.58 -2.98 -3.30
N PRO A 177 -15.67 -2.82 -2.53
CA PRO A 177 -15.70 -1.89 -1.42
C PRO A 177 -14.70 -2.30 -0.34
N PHE A 178 -14.15 -1.31 0.35
CA PHE A 178 -13.23 -1.52 1.46
C PHE A 178 -13.34 -0.42 2.52
N LEU A 179 -12.90 -0.74 3.72
CA LEU A 179 -12.69 0.21 4.81
C LEU A 179 -11.38 -0.13 5.50
N ASP A 180 -10.49 0.85 5.58
CA ASP A 180 -9.21 0.76 6.30
C ASP A 180 -9.21 1.71 7.48
N VAL A 181 -8.62 1.27 8.60
CA VAL A 181 -8.28 2.11 9.74
C VAL A 181 -6.81 1.92 10.03
N THR A 182 -6.08 3.01 10.17
CA THR A 182 -4.63 3.00 10.35
C THR A 182 -4.26 3.58 11.71
N TRP A 183 -3.46 2.82 12.43
CA TRP A 183 -2.75 3.22 13.64
C TRP A 183 -1.28 3.50 13.30
N GLY A 184 -0.69 4.51 13.93
CA GLY A 184 0.73 4.83 13.84
C GLY A 184 1.34 5.05 15.22
N ASP A 185 2.62 4.73 15.36
CA ASP A 185 3.38 5.05 16.56
C ASP A 185 3.79 6.53 16.62
N PRO A 186 4.30 7.04 17.75
CA PRO A 186 4.68 8.44 17.91
C PRO A 186 5.76 8.90 16.91
N ALA A 187 6.69 8.02 16.55
CA ALA A 187 7.75 8.35 15.59
C ALA A 187 7.19 8.58 14.20
N ARG A 188 6.16 7.82 13.82
CA ARG A 188 5.43 8.01 12.55
C ARG A 188 4.74 9.36 12.49
N TYR A 189 4.10 9.80 13.58
CA TYR A 189 3.50 11.12 13.65
C TYR A 189 4.53 12.23 13.46
N ARG A 190 5.65 12.17 14.19
CA ARG A 190 6.72 13.15 14.07
C ARG A 190 7.27 13.25 12.65
N SER A 191 7.45 12.13 11.97
CA SER A 191 7.96 12.13 10.60
C SER A 191 7.00 12.81 9.60
N ASN A 192 5.69 12.81 9.86
CA ASN A 192 4.68 13.34 8.94
C ASN A 192 4.24 14.77 9.23
N TYR A 193 4.23 15.16 10.51
CA TYR A 193 3.69 16.46 10.94
C TYR A 193 4.76 17.40 11.49
N GLY A 194 6.04 17.00 11.45
CA GLY A 194 7.18 17.77 11.91
C GLY A 194 7.62 17.45 13.34
N ALA A 195 8.86 17.79 13.67
CA ALA A 195 9.48 17.50 14.96
C ALA A 195 8.99 18.41 16.10
N GLU A 196 8.31 19.50 15.79
CA GLU A 196 7.95 20.57 16.75
C GLU A 196 6.55 20.37 17.38
N THR A 197 6.15 19.12 17.57
CA THR A 197 4.81 18.84 18.10
C THR A 197 4.69 18.95 19.61
N ASP A 198 5.61 19.67 20.31
CA ASP A 198 5.55 19.96 21.74
C ASP A 198 5.12 18.77 22.65
N GLY A 199 5.51 17.56 22.28
CA GLY A 199 5.11 16.35 23.00
C GLY A 199 3.64 15.94 22.83
N ARG A 200 2.85 16.58 21.95
CA ARG A 200 1.44 16.27 21.73
C ARG A 200 1.17 14.84 21.28
N PHE A 201 2.15 14.17 20.64
CA PHE A 201 2.04 12.78 20.17
C PHE A 201 2.90 11.84 21.03
N LEU A 202 2.70 11.81 22.32
CA LEU A 202 3.45 10.93 23.23
C LEU A 202 3.03 9.46 23.16
N GLY A 203 1.86 9.16 22.61
CA GLY A 203 1.33 7.80 22.43
C GLY A 203 1.07 7.49 20.95
N GLY A 204 1.01 6.20 20.59
CA GLY A 204 0.46 5.78 19.31
C GLY A 204 -1.04 6.03 19.26
N SER A 205 -1.59 6.38 18.10
CA SER A 205 -3.02 6.59 17.97
C SER A 205 -3.58 6.13 16.62
N LEU A 206 -4.92 6.12 16.53
CA LEU A 206 -5.65 5.92 15.28
C LEU A 206 -5.49 7.18 14.42
N MET A 207 -4.74 7.06 13.33
CA MET A 207 -4.40 8.19 12.47
C MET A 207 -5.57 8.58 11.57
N PHE A 208 -6.06 7.63 10.77
CA PHE A 208 -7.10 7.89 9.78
C PHE A 208 -7.95 6.66 9.47
N ALA A 209 -9.15 6.90 8.94
CA ALA A 209 -9.98 5.92 8.25
C ALA A 209 -10.02 6.21 6.75
N ALA A 210 -10.15 5.18 5.95
CA ALA A 210 -10.21 5.29 4.51
C ALA A 210 -11.27 4.34 3.92
N PRO A 211 -12.55 4.70 3.95
CA PRO A 211 -13.56 4.00 3.16
C PRO A 211 -13.37 4.27 1.67
N GLY A 212 -13.71 3.28 0.86
CA GLY A 212 -13.60 3.41 -0.58
C GLY A 212 -14.08 2.21 -1.35
N PHE A 213 -13.86 2.22 -2.64
CA PHE A 213 -14.10 1.08 -3.52
C PHE A 213 -13.13 1.06 -4.68
N ILE A 214 -12.94 -0.14 -5.24
CA ILE A 214 -12.22 -0.39 -6.49
C ILE A 214 -13.21 -1.02 -7.46
N CYS A 215 -13.20 -0.57 -8.71
CA CYS A 215 -13.91 -1.15 -9.82
C CYS A 215 -12.91 -1.66 -10.86
N GLU A 216 -13.04 -2.91 -11.27
CA GLU A 216 -12.24 -3.50 -12.35
C GLU A 216 -13.16 -3.99 -13.44
N TRP A 217 -12.87 -3.64 -14.68
CA TRP A 217 -13.54 -4.14 -15.88
C TRP A 217 -12.53 -4.80 -16.81
N MET A 218 -12.62 -6.13 -16.94
CA MET A 218 -11.84 -6.90 -17.91
C MET A 218 -12.49 -6.75 -19.30
N PHE A 219 -11.97 -5.86 -20.11
CA PHE A 219 -12.51 -5.60 -21.44
C PHE A 219 -11.91 -6.51 -22.51
N MET A 220 -10.74 -7.07 -22.27
CA MET A 220 -10.05 -8.03 -23.12
C MET A 220 -9.01 -8.77 -22.29
N ASP A 221 -9.09 -10.09 -22.19
CA ASP A 221 -8.07 -10.89 -21.49
C ASP A 221 -6.69 -10.73 -22.15
N PRO A 222 -5.62 -10.41 -21.41
CA PRO A 222 -5.48 -10.25 -19.97
C PRO A 222 -5.63 -8.79 -19.45
N PHE A 223 -6.19 -7.88 -20.25
CA PHE A 223 -6.24 -6.45 -19.99
C PHE A 223 -7.51 -6.02 -19.26
N TYR A 224 -7.38 -5.07 -18.33
CA TYR A 224 -8.50 -4.50 -17.58
C TYR A 224 -8.39 -2.99 -17.41
N LEU A 225 -9.54 -2.34 -17.33
CA LEU A 225 -9.67 -0.99 -16.78
C LEU A 225 -9.81 -1.05 -15.28
N TRP A 226 -9.24 -0.07 -14.60
CA TRP A 226 -9.25 0.04 -13.17
C TRP A 226 -9.71 1.42 -12.74
N GLY A 227 -10.59 1.48 -11.75
CA GLY A 227 -11.04 2.71 -11.13
C GLY A 227 -11.01 2.58 -9.61
N ARG A 228 -10.63 3.65 -8.91
CA ARG A 228 -10.62 3.71 -7.44
C ARG A 228 -11.23 5.01 -6.96
N TYR A 229 -12.06 4.91 -5.93
CA TYR A 229 -12.42 6.00 -5.06
C TYR A 229 -11.98 5.69 -3.64
N ARG A 230 -11.40 6.66 -2.94
CA ARG A 230 -11.02 6.54 -1.54
C ARG A 230 -11.25 7.88 -0.84
N GLN A 231 -11.95 7.87 0.28
CA GLN A 231 -12.14 9.01 1.15
C GLN A 231 -11.21 8.88 2.34
N PHE A 232 -10.24 9.77 2.49
CA PHE A 232 -9.43 9.84 3.70
C PHE A 232 -10.10 10.73 4.73
N ILE A 233 -10.15 10.24 5.98
CA ILE A 233 -10.74 10.93 7.11
C ILE A 233 -9.74 10.85 8.25
N LEU A 234 -9.12 11.97 8.60
CA LEU A 234 -8.20 12.06 9.72
C LEU A 234 -8.99 11.91 11.03
N ILE A 235 -8.64 10.92 11.85
CA ILE A 235 -9.34 10.59 13.10
C ILE A 235 -8.69 11.28 14.29
N ASP A 236 -7.36 11.26 14.35
CA ASP A 236 -6.58 11.74 15.49
C ASP A 236 -6.86 13.22 15.78
N PRO A 237 -7.28 13.58 17.03
CA PRO A 237 -7.62 14.96 17.38
C PRO A 237 -6.42 15.89 17.30
N ASP A 238 -5.23 15.44 17.71
CA ASP A 238 -4.04 16.29 17.73
C ASP A 238 -3.54 16.56 16.34
N ALA A 239 -3.56 15.54 15.45
CA ALA A 239 -3.26 15.71 14.05
C ALA A 239 -4.26 16.64 13.36
N ARG A 240 -5.55 16.57 13.72
CA ARG A 240 -6.59 17.49 13.21
C ARG A 240 -6.34 18.93 13.63
N ASN A 241 -5.95 19.16 14.88
CA ASN A 241 -5.64 20.50 15.39
C ASN A 241 -4.41 21.10 14.69
N LEU A 242 -3.35 20.29 14.50
CA LEU A 242 -2.16 20.74 13.75
C LEU A 242 -2.48 21.12 12.30
N ILE A 243 -3.39 20.39 11.68
CA ILE A 243 -3.84 20.69 10.31
C ILE A 243 -4.67 21.98 10.29
N GLU A 244 -5.51 22.24 11.31
CA GLU A 244 -6.28 23.49 11.42
C GLU A 244 -5.39 24.72 11.61
N GLU A 245 -4.27 24.57 12.28
CA GLU A 245 -3.28 25.63 12.51
C GLU A 245 -2.40 25.89 11.27
N SER A 246 -2.50 25.05 10.23
CA SER A 246 -1.65 25.11 9.03
C SER A 246 -2.39 25.73 7.85
N ASP A 247 -1.81 26.75 7.24
CA ASP A 247 -2.30 27.37 5.99
C ASP A 247 -1.89 26.58 4.72
N ALA A 248 -1.24 25.42 4.86
CA ALA A 248 -0.77 24.65 3.73
C ALA A 248 -1.94 24.07 2.91
N PRO A 249 -1.90 24.10 1.56
CA PRO A 249 -2.93 23.52 0.69
C PRO A 249 -3.18 22.02 0.94
N THR A 250 -2.17 21.33 1.48
CA THR A 250 -2.21 19.92 1.85
C THR A 250 -2.83 19.68 3.23
N ALA A 251 -3.09 20.74 4.00
CA ALA A 251 -3.64 20.68 5.35
C ALA A 251 -5.16 20.44 5.31
N LYS A 252 -5.58 19.20 5.12
CA LYS A 252 -7.01 18.83 5.05
C LYS A 252 -7.30 17.66 5.99
N LYS A 253 -8.39 17.78 6.75
CA LYS A 253 -8.89 16.72 7.64
C LYS A 253 -9.56 15.58 6.88
N THR A 254 -10.13 15.90 5.73
CA THR A 254 -10.77 14.93 4.85
C THR A 254 -10.46 15.27 3.39
N HIS A 255 -10.19 14.24 2.57
CA HIS A 255 -9.99 14.45 1.14
C HIS A 255 -10.36 13.20 0.35
N PRO A 256 -11.12 13.38 -0.74
CA PRO A 256 -11.36 12.31 -1.69
C PRO A 256 -10.15 12.15 -2.61
N VAL A 257 -9.85 10.91 -2.99
CA VAL A 257 -8.91 10.59 -4.05
C VAL A 257 -9.59 9.67 -5.05
N PHE A 258 -9.50 10.04 -6.32
CA PHE A 258 -10.00 9.29 -7.44
C PHE A 258 -8.82 8.80 -8.27
N GLY A 259 -8.86 7.56 -8.68
CA GLY A 259 -7.88 6.97 -9.57
C GLY A 259 -8.55 6.29 -10.75
N ILE A 260 -7.91 6.33 -11.90
CA ILE A 260 -8.31 5.59 -13.11
C ILE A 260 -7.07 5.11 -13.86
N GLY A 261 -7.11 3.92 -14.40
CA GLY A 261 -5.98 3.36 -15.12
C GLY A 261 -6.29 2.10 -15.88
N VAL A 262 -5.23 1.55 -16.45
CA VAL A 262 -5.24 0.29 -17.19
C VAL A 262 -4.23 -0.66 -16.58
N GLY A 263 -4.49 -1.94 -16.69
CA GLY A 263 -3.57 -2.97 -16.25
C GLY A 263 -3.70 -4.24 -17.09
N PHE A 264 -2.74 -5.11 -16.89
CA PHE A 264 -2.79 -6.48 -17.38
C PHE A 264 -2.29 -7.44 -16.29
N ARG A 265 -2.74 -8.70 -16.35
CA ARG A 265 -2.31 -9.78 -15.46
C ARG A 265 -2.32 -11.12 -16.20
N PHE A 266 -1.36 -11.98 -15.90
CA PHE A 266 -1.22 -13.33 -16.45
C PHE A 266 -0.95 -14.33 -15.33
#